data_f83a95d46a7b1270d01fea710d014cad
#
_entry.id   f83a95d46a7b1270d01fea710d014cad
#
_cell.length_a   1.000
_cell.length_b   1.000
_cell.length_c   1.000
_cell.angle_alpha   90.00
_cell.angle_beta   90.00
_cell.angle_gamma   90.00
#
_symmetry.space_group_name_H-M   'P 1'
#
loop_
_entity.id
_entity.type
_entity.pdbx_description
1 polymer ?
#
loop_
_entity_poly.entity_id
_entity_poly.type
_entity_poly.pdbx_seq_one_letter_code
_entity_poly.pdbx_strand_id
1 'polypeptide(L)'
;MKILVCGGAGYIGSNMTAMLAAEGHEPVVFDNLSKGHRAAVQDAEVIVGDLANSELLVETLKSRHIEAAMHFAAWIEVGESVAEPLKYYHNNVSNTQNLLSAMEAAGVGKFVFSSTAAVYGMPQTVPITEETPKAPINPYGHSKWTVERMCHYQSQAGRLNYAALRYFNACGAGSDGARGEDHRPESHLIPLIIQAALGQRPDIKIFGTDYDTPDGTCIRDYIHIDDLCRAHLLALNKLDDCAEQVYNLGNGQGYSVREVIETVRRVSGKDFKVIETDRRPGDPAVLTSDATKARRELGWAPEKPELETMVATAWKWHRDHPDGYAD
;
A
#
# COMPACT_ATOMS: atom_id res chain seq x y z
N MET A 1 -7.51 3.52 -21.31
CA MET A 1 -7.22 4.85 -20.70
C MET A 1 -5.73 5.03 -20.54
N LYS A 2 -5.28 6.29 -20.64
CA LYS A 2 -3.93 6.68 -20.22
C LYS A 2 -3.97 7.09 -18.74
N ILE A 3 -3.15 6.44 -17.92
CA ILE A 3 -3.24 6.56 -16.46
C ILE A 3 -1.89 6.97 -15.89
N LEU A 4 -1.85 8.10 -15.16
CA LEU A 4 -0.67 8.50 -14.40
C LEU A 4 -0.56 7.68 -13.13
N VAL A 5 0.56 6.97 -12.95
CA VAL A 5 0.84 6.17 -11.75
C VAL A 5 1.94 6.89 -10.94
N CYS A 6 1.53 7.73 -9.98
CA CYS A 6 2.46 8.41 -9.08
C CYS A 6 2.97 7.43 -8.02
N GLY A 7 4.29 7.31 -7.89
CA GLY A 7 4.92 6.26 -7.09
C GLY A 7 4.92 4.89 -7.80
N GLY A 8 4.87 4.92 -9.15
CA GLY A 8 4.77 3.71 -9.96
C GLY A 8 6.05 2.85 -10.01
N ALA A 9 7.16 3.34 -9.48
CA ALA A 9 8.39 2.56 -9.32
C ALA A 9 8.53 1.88 -7.95
N GLY A 10 7.60 2.15 -6.99
CA GLY A 10 7.52 1.49 -5.70
C GLY A 10 6.85 0.11 -5.78
N TYR A 11 6.80 -0.60 -4.64
CA TYR A 11 6.27 -1.96 -4.54
C TYR A 11 4.84 -2.09 -5.10
N ILE A 12 3.88 -1.34 -4.56
CA ILE A 12 2.48 -1.42 -5.01
C ILE A 12 2.33 -0.81 -6.41
N GLY A 13 2.96 0.35 -6.64
CA GLY A 13 2.85 1.08 -7.91
C GLY A 13 3.37 0.31 -9.11
N SER A 14 4.47 -0.43 -8.99
CA SER A 14 5.02 -1.22 -10.10
C SER A 14 4.14 -2.43 -10.46
N ASN A 15 3.59 -3.12 -9.45
CA ASN A 15 2.62 -4.19 -9.66
C ASN A 15 1.32 -3.65 -10.30
N MET A 16 0.85 -2.47 -9.86
CA MET A 16 -0.31 -1.81 -10.47
C MET A 16 -0.04 -1.39 -11.91
N THR A 17 1.14 -0.83 -12.20
CA THR A 17 1.58 -0.47 -13.56
C THR A 17 1.52 -1.67 -14.50
N ALA A 18 2.04 -2.83 -14.06
CA ALA A 18 1.99 -4.07 -14.82
C ALA A 18 0.55 -4.55 -15.06
N MET A 19 -0.28 -4.53 -14.02
CA MET A 19 -1.69 -4.93 -14.14
C MET A 19 -2.45 -4.02 -15.10
N LEU A 20 -2.26 -2.72 -15.03
CA LEU A 20 -2.88 -1.76 -15.95
C LEU A 20 -2.52 -2.07 -17.41
N ALA A 21 -1.25 -2.33 -17.69
CA ALA A 21 -0.79 -2.69 -19.04
C ALA A 21 -1.40 -4.02 -19.51
N ALA A 22 -1.47 -5.02 -18.66
CA ALA A 22 -2.07 -6.32 -18.95
C ALA A 22 -3.58 -6.22 -19.25
N GLU A 23 -4.28 -5.27 -18.62
CA GLU A 23 -5.72 -5.00 -18.83
C GLU A 23 -5.98 -3.98 -19.97
N GLY A 24 -4.97 -3.66 -20.78
CA GLY A 24 -5.09 -2.83 -21.97
C GLY A 24 -5.14 -1.32 -21.71
N HIS A 25 -4.70 -0.86 -20.55
CA HIS A 25 -4.48 0.54 -20.26
C HIS A 25 -3.05 0.96 -20.66
N GLU A 26 -2.82 2.26 -20.76
CA GLU A 26 -1.51 2.86 -21.04
C GLU A 26 -1.00 3.56 -19.77
N PRO A 27 -0.28 2.87 -18.86
CA PRO A 27 0.28 3.50 -17.67
C PRO A 27 1.47 4.38 -18.01
N VAL A 28 1.52 5.57 -17.42
CA VAL A 28 2.66 6.48 -17.39
C VAL A 28 3.10 6.62 -15.96
N VAL A 29 4.29 6.17 -15.63
CA VAL A 29 4.84 6.23 -14.27
C VAL A 29 5.42 7.62 -14.02
N PHE A 30 5.08 8.21 -12.87
CA PHE A 30 5.68 9.43 -12.35
C PHE A 30 6.29 9.13 -10.98
N ASP A 31 7.62 9.17 -10.88
CA ASP A 31 8.34 8.76 -9.68
C ASP A 31 9.66 9.53 -9.57
N ASN A 32 10.05 9.93 -8.36
CA ASN A 32 11.32 10.59 -8.12
C ASN A 32 12.46 9.60 -7.84
N LEU A 33 12.16 8.30 -7.81
CA LEU A 33 13.07 7.18 -7.55
C LEU A 33 13.79 7.26 -6.19
N SER A 34 13.23 8.00 -5.22
CA SER A 34 13.82 8.11 -3.88
C SER A 34 13.67 6.83 -3.04
N LYS A 35 12.66 6.01 -3.36
CA LYS A 35 12.36 4.71 -2.74
C LYS A 35 11.94 3.67 -3.77
N GLY A 36 11.54 4.10 -4.95
CA GLY A 36 11.17 3.24 -6.06
C GLY A 36 12.38 2.82 -6.89
N HIS A 37 12.23 1.73 -7.60
CA HIS A 37 13.26 1.10 -8.43
C HIS A 37 12.89 1.18 -9.91
N ARG A 38 13.78 1.78 -10.73
CA ARG A 38 13.55 1.87 -12.18
C ARG A 38 13.34 0.50 -12.80
N ALA A 39 14.08 -0.50 -12.33
CA ALA A 39 14.01 -1.88 -12.81
C ALA A 39 12.63 -2.54 -12.54
N ALA A 40 11.89 -2.11 -11.52
CA ALA A 40 10.56 -2.64 -11.22
C ALA A 40 9.50 -2.27 -12.28
N VAL A 41 9.71 -1.18 -13.02
CA VAL A 41 8.72 -0.64 -13.97
C VAL A 41 8.75 -1.35 -15.33
N GLN A 42 9.89 -1.95 -15.68
CA GLN A 42 10.11 -2.62 -16.98
C GLN A 42 9.83 -1.70 -18.19
N ASP A 43 8.86 -2.06 -19.06
CA ASP A 43 8.63 -1.43 -20.35
C ASP A 43 7.75 -0.16 -20.31
N ALA A 44 7.13 0.17 -19.16
CA ALA A 44 6.29 1.36 -19.08
C ALA A 44 7.11 2.66 -19.14
N GLU A 45 6.53 3.71 -19.71
CA GLU A 45 7.14 5.04 -19.71
C GLU A 45 7.32 5.53 -18.27
N VAL A 46 8.53 6.00 -17.94
CA VAL A 46 8.84 6.61 -16.66
C VAL A 46 9.25 8.05 -16.83
N ILE A 47 8.51 8.94 -16.20
CA ILE A 47 8.86 10.34 -16.02
C ILE A 47 9.48 10.49 -14.62
N VAL A 48 10.78 10.75 -14.60
CA VAL A 48 11.49 10.99 -13.33
C VAL A 48 11.20 12.41 -12.87
N GLY A 49 10.43 12.53 -11.78
CA GLY A 49 10.00 13.82 -11.27
C GLY A 49 9.44 13.73 -9.86
N ASP A 50 9.51 14.85 -9.14
CA ASP A 50 8.93 14.99 -7.81
C ASP A 50 7.56 15.68 -7.88
N LEU A 51 6.61 15.25 -7.06
CA LEU A 51 5.28 15.86 -6.94
C LEU A 51 5.32 17.31 -6.43
N ALA A 52 6.44 17.76 -5.90
CA ALA A 52 6.69 19.18 -5.61
C ALA A 52 6.81 20.04 -6.88
N ASN A 53 7.11 19.44 -8.03
CA ASN A 53 7.24 20.15 -9.31
C ASN A 53 5.87 20.22 -10.03
N SER A 54 5.06 21.21 -9.66
CA SER A 54 3.72 21.40 -10.23
C SER A 54 3.72 21.69 -11.72
N GLU A 55 4.77 22.34 -12.26
CA GLU A 55 4.88 22.60 -13.71
C GLU A 55 5.05 21.32 -14.50
N LEU A 56 5.98 20.45 -14.07
CA LEU A 56 6.20 19.15 -14.69
C LEU A 56 4.95 18.25 -14.60
N LEU A 57 4.22 18.30 -13.47
CA LEU A 57 2.95 17.57 -13.32
C LEU A 57 1.92 18.02 -14.35
N VAL A 58 1.69 19.32 -14.48
CA VAL A 58 0.72 19.89 -15.47
C VAL A 58 1.15 19.55 -16.89
N GLU A 59 2.44 19.70 -17.21
CA GLU A 59 2.99 19.34 -18.52
C GLU A 59 2.76 17.86 -18.81
N THR A 60 3.09 16.98 -17.88
CA THR A 60 2.91 15.53 -18.01
C THR A 60 1.45 15.18 -18.27
N LEU A 61 0.54 15.66 -17.41
CA LEU A 61 -0.89 15.37 -17.53
C LEU A 61 -1.45 15.79 -18.91
N LYS A 62 -1.06 16.97 -19.41
CA LYS A 62 -1.52 17.50 -20.68
C LYS A 62 -0.85 16.82 -21.89
N SER A 63 0.50 16.75 -21.89
CA SER A 63 1.25 16.25 -23.05
C SER A 63 1.05 14.75 -23.30
N ARG A 64 0.78 13.98 -22.22
CA ARG A 64 0.47 12.55 -22.30
C ARG A 64 -1.01 12.25 -22.44
N HIS A 65 -1.88 13.27 -22.41
CA HIS A 65 -3.34 13.10 -22.48
C HIS A 65 -3.86 12.15 -21.40
N ILE A 66 -3.42 12.37 -20.14
CA ILE A 66 -3.81 11.54 -19.00
C ILE A 66 -5.30 11.70 -18.70
N GLU A 67 -6.00 10.57 -18.50
CA GLU A 67 -7.44 10.51 -18.24
C GLU A 67 -7.76 10.23 -16.76
N ALA A 68 -6.83 9.58 -16.03
CA ALA A 68 -6.96 9.26 -14.61
C ALA A 68 -5.59 9.26 -13.92
N ALA A 69 -5.56 9.43 -12.60
CA ALA A 69 -4.35 9.26 -11.81
C ALA A 69 -4.55 8.26 -10.68
N MET A 70 -3.53 7.45 -10.43
CA MET A 70 -3.39 6.58 -9.27
C MET A 70 -2.21 7.02 -8.43
N HIS A 71 -2.38 7.14 -7.12
CA HIS A 71 -1.38 7.76 -6.26
C HIS A 71 -0.90 6.82 -5.15
N PHE A 72 0.31 6.32 -5.31
CA PHE A 72 1.01 5.43 -4.37
C PHE A 72 2.22 6.12 -3.70
N ALA A 73 2.69 7.25 -4.24
CA ALA A 73 3.85 7.95 -3.71
C ALA A 73 3.58 8.51 -2.30
N ALA A 74 4.28 7.97 -1.31
CA ALA A 74 4.18 8.43 0.08
C ALA A 74 5.39 7.96 0.90
N TRP A 75 5.72 8.68 1.96
CA TRP A 75 6.48 8.13 3.09
C TRP A 75 5.54 7.28 3.94
N ILE A 76 5.94 6.06 4.32
CA ILE A 76 5.06 5.05 4.92
C ILE A 76 5.49 4.59 6.32
N GLU A 77 6.70 4.96 6.77
CA GLU A 77 7.28 4.50 8.03
C GLU A 77 6.62 5.17 9.23
N VAL A 78 5.75 4.45 9.96
CA VAL A 78 5.01 4.98 11.12
C VAL A 78 5.97 5.55 12.18
N GLY A 79 7.04 4.84 12.52
CA GLY A 79 8.03 5.28 13.51
C GLY A 79 8.74 6.57 13.11
N GLU A 80 9.19 6.67 11.85
CA GLU A 80 9.81 7.87 11.30
C GLU A 80 8.82 9.05 11.28
N SER A 81 7.53 8.79 11.01
CA SER A 81 6.53 9.86 10.98
C SER A 81 6.38 10.57 12.32
N VAL A 82 6.59 9.86 13.43
CA VAL A 82 6.57 10.45 14.77
C VAL A 82 7.83 11.27 15.04
N ALA A 83 8.99 10.81 14.55
CA ALA A 83 10.26 11.52 14.70
C ALA A 83 10.37 12.74 13.77
N GLU A 84 9.86 12.64 12.53
CA GLU A 84 9.98 13.64 11.47
C GLU A 84 8.60 14.04 10.90
N PRO A 85 7.66 14.57 11.71
CA PRO A 85 6.27 14.76 11.29
C PRO A 85 6.13 15.72 10.10
N LEU A 86 6.91 16.79 10.03
CA LEU A 86 6.84 17.75 8.93
C LEU A 86 7.27 17.18 7.59
N LYS A 87 8.20 16.23 7.58
CA LYS A 87 8.59 15.47 6.39
C LYS A 87 7.36 14.75 5.80
N TYR A 88 6.57 14.12 6.64
CA TYR A 88 5.35 13.39 6.24
C TYR A 88 4.25 14.32 5.76
N TYR A 89 3.99 15.43 6.44
CA TYR A 89 3.00 16.41 5.97
C TYR A 89 3.42 17.07 4.66
N HIS A 90 4.69 17.42 4.51
CA HIS A 90 5.17 17.97 3.26
C HIS A 90 5.00 17.00 2.09
N ASN A 91 5.53 15.79 2.23
CA ASN A 91 5.50 14.81 1.14
C ASN A 91 4.08 14.26 0.89
N ASN A 92 3.39 13.81 1.95
CA ASN A 92 2.13 13.08 1.77
C ASN A 92 0.92 14.02 1.59
N VAL A 93 0.97 15.25 2.11
CA VAL A 93 -0.15 16.19 2.02
C VAL A 93 0.14 17.29 1.00
N SER A 94 1.21 18.10 1.19
CA SER A 94 1.46 19.24 0.30
C SER A 94 1.73 18.80 -1.13
N ASN A 95 2.54 17.74 -1.34
CA ASN A 95 2.82 17.24 -2.68
C ASN A 95 1.59 16.56 -3.31
N THR A 96 0.72 15.93 -2.52
CA THR A 96 -0.56 15.42 -3.05
C THR A 96 -1.50 16.58 -3.42
N GLN A 97 -1.50 17.69 -2.67
CA GLN A 97 -2.22 18.90 -3.06
C GLN A 97 -1.74 19.43 -4.42
N ASN A 98 -0.43 19.46 -4.66
CA ASN A 98 0.13 19.83 -5.97
C ASN A 98 -0.40 18.93 -7.09
N LEU A 99 -0.43 17.62 -6.87
CA LEU A 99 -0.99 16.67 -7.83
C LEU A 99 -2.46 16.94 -8.12
N LEU A 100 -3.29 17.13 -7.10
CA LEU A 100 -4.72 17.44 -7.26
C LEU A 100 -4.94 18.76 -8.00
N SER A 101 -4.14 19.77 -7.70
CA SER A 101 -4.19 21.07 -8.39
C SER A 101 -3.76 20.97 -9.85
N ALA A 102 -2.74 20.16 -10.14
CA ALA A 102 -2.29 19.89 -11.51
C ALA A 102 -3.33 19.12 -12.32
N MET A 103 -4.01 18.13 -11.69
CA MET A 103 -5.12 17.39 -12.28
C MET A 103 -6.27 18.32 -12.65
N GLU A 104 -6.68 19.23 -11.74
CA GLU A 104 -7.71 20.23 -12.00
C GLU A 104 -7.31 21.14 -13.20
N ALA A 105 -6.07 21.65 -13.21
CA ALA A 105 -5.56 22.49 -14.30
C ALA A 105 -5.44 21.77 -15.65
N ALA A 106 -5.35 20.45 -15.62
CA ALA A 106 -5.30 19.60 -16.82
C ALA A 106 -6.67 19.02 -17.23
N GLY A 107 -7.71 19.21 -16.39
CA GLY A 107 -9.05 18.64 -16.64
C GLY A 107 -9.14 17.14 -16.35
N VAL A 108 -8.26 16.59 -15.52
CA VAL A 108 -8.25 15.17 -15.12
C VAL A 108 -9.06 15.00 -13.84
N GLY A 109 -10.23 14.40 -13.93
CA GLY A 109 -11.20 14.31 -12.82
C GLY A 109 -11.30 12.93 -12.15
N LYS A 110 -10.47 11.94 -12.49
CA LYS A 110 -10.51 10.58 -11.92
C LYS A 110 -9.28 10.29 -11.09
N PHE A 111 -9.46 9.90 -9.82
CA PHE A 111 -8.36 9.72 -8.89
C PHE A 111 -8.53 8.47 -8.01
N VAL A 112 -7.55 7.59 -7.99
CA VAL A 112 -7.50 6.46 -7.04
C VAL A 112 -6.35 6.70 -6.06
N PHE A 113 -6.70 6.71 -4.78
CA PHE A 113 -5.78 7.05 -3.70
C PHE A 113 -5.46 5.84 -2.82
N SER A 114 -4.18 5.54 -2.71
CA SER A 114 -3.61 4.61 -1.74
C SER A 114 -3.72 5.18 -0.32
N SER A 115 -4.80 4.84 0.38
CA SER A 115 -5.00 5.18 1.78
C SER A 115 -4.53 4.04 2.70
N THR A 116 -4.90 4.03 3.96
CA THR A 116 -4.38 3.09 4.96
C THR A 116 -5.37 2.83 6.08
N ALA A 117 -5.31 1.65 6.69
CA ALA A 117 -6.00 1.35 7.95
C ALA A 117 -5.52 2.22 9.13
N ALA A 118 -4.33 2.84 9.04
CA ALA A 118 -3.81 3.72 10.08
C ALA A 118 -4.68 4.97 10.34
N VAL A 119 -5.62 5.31 9.44
CA VAL A 119 -6.61 6.39 9.65
C VAL A 119 -7.55 6.10 10.81
N TYR A 120 -7.74 4.84 11.18
CA TYR A 120 -8.63 4.45 12.29
C TYR A 120 -7.98 4.55 13.68
N GLY A 121 -6.64 4.57 13.73
CA GLY A 121 -5.90 4.63 14.99
C GLY A 121 -6.07 3.38 15.84
N MET A 122 -6.66 3.54 17.04
CA MET A 122 -6.94 2.45 17.98
C MET A 122 -8.45 2.14 17.97
N PRO A 123 -8.94 1.27 17.07
CA PRO A 123 -10.36 0.96 16.97
C PRO A 123 -10.84 0.22 18.22
N GLN A 124 -12.06 0.54 18.67
CA GLN A 124 -12.68 -0.12 19.83
C GLN A 124 -13.32 -1.48 19.45
N THR A 125 -13.62 -1.66 18.18
CA THR A 125 -14.27 -2.87 17.64
C THR A 125 -13.53 -3.37 16.40
N VAL A 126 -13.45 -4.69 16.30
CA VAL A 126 -12.93 -5.41 15.13
C VAL A 126 -13.95 -6.49 14.74
N PRO A 127 -14.09 -6.81 13.44
CA PRO A 127 -13.38 -6.23 12.30
C PRO A 127 -13.74 -4.76 12.05
N ILE A 128 -12.79 -4.00 11.47
CA ILE A 128 -12.90 -2.57 11.21
C ILE A 128 -13.70 -2.35 9.92
N THR A 129 -14.79 -1.58 10.02
CA THR A 129 -15.60 -1.15 8.87
C THR A 129 -15.24 0.26 8.43
N GLU A 130 -15.73 0.69 7.25
CA GLU A 130 -15.55 2.08 6.77
C GLU A 130 -16.26 3.11 7.66
N GLU A 131 -17.27 2.70 8.45
CA GLU A 131 -18.00 3.55 9.40
C GLU A 131 -17.24 3.78 10.71
N THR A 132 -16.25 2.93 11.03
CA THR A 132 -15.40 3.10 12.21
C THR A 132 -14.83 4.52 12.28
N PRO A 133 -14.89 5.21 13.43
CA PRO A 133 -14.37 6.56 13.59
C PRO A 133 -12.90 6.68 13.16
N LYS A 134 -12.56 7.76 12.46
CA LYS A 134 -11.20 8.06 12.02
C LYS A 134 -10.51 8.88 13.10
N ALA A 135 -9.54 8.27 13.77
CA ALA A 135 -8.78 8.85 14.88
C ALA A 135 -7.30 8.46 14.79
N PRO A 136 -6.58 8.89 13.73
CA PRO A 136 -5.19 8.51 13.53
C PRO A 136 -4.32 8.96 14.71
N ILE A 137 -3.42 8.08 15.17
CA ILE A 137 -2.57 8.30 16.35
C ILE A 137 -1.11 8.62 15.99
N ASN A 138 -0.81 8.75 14.69
CA ASN A 138 0.51 9.11 14.21
C ASN A 138 0.41 10.00 12.95
N PRO A 139 1.47 10.77 12.63
CA PRO A 139 1.47 11.68 11.48
C PRO A 139 1.28 10.99 10.13
N TYR A 140 1.73 9.74 9.95
CA TYR A 140 1.48 8.97 8.74
C TYR A 140 -0.03 8.76 8.53
N GLY A 141 -0.73 8.17 9.49
CA GLY A 141 -2.18 7.96 9.40
C GLY A 141 -2.95 9.28 9.26
N HIS A 142 -2.52 10.33 10.00
CA HIS A 142 -3.13 11.65 9.88
C HIS A 142 -2.92 12.28 8.51
N SER A 143 -1.74 12.16 7.90
CA SER A 143 -1.47 12.67 6.55
C SER A 143 -2.36 12.01 5.50
N LYS A 144 -2.53 10.67 5.58
CA LYS A 144 -3.44 9.94 4.68
C LYS A 144 -4.89 10.36 4.88
N TRP A 145 -5.34 10.49 6.13
CA TRP A 145 -6.68 11.00 6.44
C TRP A 145 -6.91 12.42 5.92
N THR A 146 -5.92 13.30 6.03
CA THR A 146 -6.00 14.65 5.49
C THR A 146 -6.21 14.66 3.99
N VAL A 147 -5.50 13.81 3.25
CA VAL A 147 -5.69 13.66 1.79
C VAL A 147 -7.08 13.15 1.45
N GLU A 148 -7.61 12.15 2.18
CA GLU A 148 -9.00 11.71 1.96
C GLU A 148 -9.99 12.87 2.13
N ARG A 149 -9.77 13.75 3.14
CA ARG A 149 -10.62 14.96 3.32
C ARG A 149 -10.48 15.95 2.18
N MET A 150 -9.29 16.14 1.64
CA MET A 150 -9.08 16.98 0.45
C MET A 150 -9.85 16.40 -0.75
N CYS A 151 -9.74 15.10 -1.02
CA CYS A 151 -10.48 14.44 -2.09
C CYS A 151 -12.00 14.58 -1.90
N HIS A 152 -12.50 14.40 -0.69
CA HIS A 152 -13.91 14.57 -0.35
C HIS A 152 -14.42 15.96 -0.73
N TYR A 153 -13.73 17.03 -0.30
CA TYR A 153 -14.18 18.39 -0.60
C TYR A 153 -14.03 18.75 -2.09
N GLN A 154 -13.03 18.22 -2.78
CA GLN A 154 -12.91 18.36 -4.23
C GLN A 154 -14.06 17.64 -4.97
N SER A 155 -14.48 16.49 -4.48
CA SER A 155 -15.64 15.76 -5.01
C SER A 155 -16.94 16.52 -4.77
N GLN A 156 -17.15 17.06 -3.55
CA GLN A 156 -18.32 17.89 -3.25
C GLN A 156 -18.38 19.17 -4.11
N ALA A 157 -17.24 19.70 -4.54
CA ALA A 157 -17.15 20.81 -5.48
C ALA A 157 -17.37 20.41 -6.95
N GLY A 158 -17.63 19.12 -7.23
CA GLY A 158 -17.83 18.59 -8.58
C GLY A 158 -16.57 18.57 -9.45
N ARG A 159 -15.36 18.56 -8.83
CA ARG A 159 -14.08 18.62 -9.54
C ARG A 159 -13.34 17.29 -9.59
N LEU A 160 -13.74 16.31 -8.78
CA LEU A 160 -13.02 15.05 -8.63
C LEU A 160 -13.99 13.89 -8.39
N ASN A 161 -13.87 12.80 -9.14
CA ASN A 161 -14.37 11.49 -8.78
C ASN A 161 -13.20 10.70 -8.20
N TYR A 162 -13.32 10.17 -6.96
CA TYR A 162 -12.20 9.50 -6.33
C TYR A 162 -12.58 8.19 -5.64
N ALA A 163 -11.58 7.32 -5.51
CA ALA A 163 -11.64 6.15 -4.66
C ALA A 163 -10.46 6.18 -3.68
N ALA A 164 -10.73 6.12 -2.36
CA ALA A 164 -9.72 5.93 -1.33
C ALA A 164 -9.74 4.49 -0.83
N LEU A 165 -8.63 3.77 -0.98
CA LEU A 165 -8.52 2.37 -0.62
C LEU A 165 -7.69 2.24 0.65
N ARG A 166 -8.36 1.88 1.77
CA ARG A 166 -7.76 1.72 3.10
C ARG A 166 -7.36 0.27 3.28
N TYR A 167 -6.15 -0.08 2.91
CA TYR A 167 -5.66 -1.42 3.10
C TYR A 167 -4.81 -1.58 4.36
N PHE A 168 -4.66 -2.81 4.78
CA PHE A 168 -3.96 -3.21 6.00
C PHE A 168 -2.50 -3.53 5.65
N ASN A 169 -2.11 -4.79 5.56
CA ASN A 169 -0.73 -5.13 5.24
C ASN A 169 -0.66 -5.74 3.85
N ALA A 170 -0.21 -4.97 2.86
CA ALA A 170 0.11 -5.52 1.55
C ALA A 170 1.31 -6.45 1.64
N CYS A 171 1.26 -7.58 0.97
CA CYS A 171 2.34 -8.57 1.00
C CYS A 171 2.36 -9.45 -0.25
N GLY A 172 3.37 -10.28 -0.36
CA GLY A 172 3.55 -11.15 -1.52
C GLY A 172 4.42 -10.52 -2.61
N ALA A 173 4.43 -11.15 -3.75
CA ALA A 173 5.09 -10.66 -4.95
C ALA A 173 4.19 -10.90 -6.17
N GLY A 174 4.37 -10.11 -7.21
CA GLY A 174 3.61 -10.25 -8.45
C GLY A 174 3.69 -11.69 -8.99
N SER A 175 2.57 -12.18 -9.52
CA SER A 175 2.47 -13.56 -10.02
C SER A 175 3.45 -13.87 -11.15
N ASP A 176 3.91 -12.86 -11.86
CA ASP A 176 4.95 -12.98 -12.88
C ASP A 176 6.36 -13.25 -12.28
N GLY A 177 6.53 -13.06 -10.96
CA GLY A 177 7.80 -13.20 -10.26
C GLY A 177 8.80 -12.08 -10.54
N ALA A 178 8.40 -11.06 -11.30
CA ALA A 178 9.28 -9.97 -11.71
C ALA A 178 9.27 -8.80 -10.71
N ARG A 179 8.24 -8.72 -9.85
CA ARG A 179 8.04 -7.58 -8.93
C ARG A 179 7.78 -8.06 -7.52
N GLY A 180 8.53 -7.52 -6.58
CA GLY A 180 8.38 -7.80 -5.15
C GLY A 180 8.69 -6.58 -4.31
N GLU A 181 8.68 -6.77 -3.00
CA GLU A 181 8.89 -5.71 -2.04
C GLU A 181 10.39 -5.51 -1.78
N ASP A 182 10.91 -4.31 -2.09
CA ASP A 182 12.29 -3.91 -1.80
C ASP A 182 12.28 -2.50 -1.20
N HIS A 183 12.20 -2.43 0.12
CA HIS A 183 12.32 -1.18 0.87
C HIS A 183 13.68 -1.07 1.55
N ARG A 184 14.27 0.13 1.51
CA ARG A 184 15.57 0.41 2.15
C ARG A 184 15.43 1.66 3.03
N PRO A 185 15.37 1.49 4.40
CA PRO A 185 15.34 0.23 5.16
C PRO A 185 13.99 -0.50 5.06
N GLU A 186 14.01 -1.83 5.30
CA GLU A 186 12.79 -2.64 5.37
C GLU A 186 12.20 -2.59 6.79
N SER A 187 10.87 -2.53 6.88
CA SER A 187 10.14 -2.46 8.16
C SER A 187 8.94 -3.42 8.24
N HIS A 188 8.52 -4.02 7.13
CA HIS A 188 7.37 -4.92 7.09
C HIS A 188 7.73 -6.32 7.55
N LEU A 189 6.77 -6.97 8.24
CA LEU A 189 7.02 -8.22 8.98
C LEU A 189 7.48 -9.37 8.06
N ILE A 190 6.74 -9.64 6.97
CA ILE A 190 7.04 -10.79 6.09
C ILE A 190 8.42 -10.66 5.46
N PRO A 191 8.82 -9.54 4.82
CA PRO A 191 10.18 -9.37 4.32
C PRO A 191 11.26 -9.51 5.39
N LEU A 192 11.03 -8.94 6.60
CA LEU A 192 11.99 -9.06 7.70
C LEU A 192 12.20 -10.51 8.16
N ILE A 193 11.13 -11.32 8.20
CA ILE A 193 11.25 -12.75 8.52
C ILE A 193 11.99 -13.48 7.40
N ILE A 194 11.68 -13.16 6.14
CA ILE A 194 12.36 -13.74 4.98
C ILE A 194 13.86 -13.40 4.99
N GLN A 195 14.24 -12.17 5.29
CA GLN A 195 15.64 -11.78 5.46
C GLN A 195 16.35 -12.61 6.55
N ALA A 196 15.65 -12.93 7.66
CA ALA A 196 16.20 -13.81 8.68
C ALA A 196 16.37 -15.26 8.16
N ALA A 197 15.39 -15.76 7.42
CA ALA A 197 15.46 -17.09 6.79
C ALA A 197 16.57 -17.20 5.72
N LEU A 198 16.90 -16.10 5.04
CA LEU A 198 18.01 -16.01 4.08
C LEU A 198 19.38 -15.77 4.75
N GLY A 199 19.42 -15.57 6.08
CA GLY A 199 20.66 -15.28 6.80
C GLY A 199 21.15 -13.84 6.65
N GLN A 200 20.36 -12.95 6.08
CA GLN A 200 20.65 -11.52 5.91
C GLN A 200 20.45 -10.73 7.21
N ARG A 201 19.77 -11.32 8.18
CA ARG A 201 19.53 -10.78 9.53
C ARG A 201 19.86 -11.85 10.57
N PRO A 202 20.38 -11.46 11.75
CA PRO A 202 20.72 -12.42 12.80
C PRO A 202 19.49 -13.05 13.47
N ASP A 203 18.36 -12.34 13.48
CA ASP A 203 17.13 -12.74 14.16
C ASP A 203 15.91 -11.96 13.67
N ILE A 204 14.73 -12.43 14.07
CA ILE A 204 13.46 -11.69 14.02
C ILE A 204 12.91 -11.50 15.43
N LYS A 205 12.32 -10.34 15.70
CA LYS A 205 11.75 -10.01 17.02
C LYS A 205 10.24 -10.09 17.02
N ILE A 206 9.69 -10.72 18.06
CA ILE A 206 8.27 -10.65 18.42
C ILE A 206 8.12 -9.57 19.49
N PHE A 207 7.32 -8.52 19.21
CA PHE A 207 7.09 -7.42 20.14
C PHE A 207 5.81 -7.65 20.94
N GLY A 208 5.95 -8.18 22.15
CA GLY A 208 4.87 -8.58 23.05
C GLY A 208 4.35 -9.99 22.78
N THR A 209 4.22 -10.75 23.86
CA THR A 209 3.73 -12.14 23.87
C THR A 209 2.61 -12.33 24.91
N ASP A 210 2.06 -11.23 25.39
CA ASP A 210 1.06 -11.15 26.46
C ASP A 210 -0.21 -10.37 26.00
N TYR A 211 -0.43 -10.22 24.69
CA TYR A 211 -1.68 -9.67 24.15
C TYR A 211 -2.85 -10.63 24.41
N ASP A 212 -4.04 -10.06 24.50
CA ASP A 212 -5.30 -10.84 24.58
C ASP A 212 -5.65 -11.41 23.19
N THR A 213 -4.89 -12.42 22.80
CA THR A 213 -4.98 -13.15 21.52
C THR A 213 -4.65 -14.62 21.76
N PRO A 214 -5.02 -15.56 20.88
CA PRO A 214 -4.86 -17.00 21.12
C PRO A 214 -3.43 -17.46 21.44
N ASP A 215 -2.40 -16.80 20.87
CA ASP A 215 -0.98 -17.13 21.09
C ASP A 215 -0.19 -16.03 21.79
N GLY A 216 -0.88 -14.97 22.23
CA GLY A 216 -0.29 -13.84 22.95
C GLY A 216 0.39 -12.81 22.03
N THR A 217 0.44 -13.02 20.71
CA THR A 217 1.07 -12.08 19.77
C THR A 217 0.02 -11.26 18.99
N CYS A 218 0.40 -10.11 18.45
CA CYS A 218 -0.50 -9.26 17.66
C CYS A 218 -1.07 -9.99 16.44
N ILE A 219 -2.34 -9.73 16.16
CA ILE A 219 -3.03 -10.22 14.95
C ILE A 219 -3.15 -9.09 13.93
N ARG A 220 -2.76 -9.36 12.68
CA ARG A 220 -2.83 -8.40 11.55
C ARG A 220 -3.50 -9.03 10.35
N ASP A 221 -4.22 -8.20 9.61
CA ASP A 221 -4.81 -8.58 8.33
C ASP A 221 -3.80 -8.35 7.20
N TYR A 222 -3.75 -9.30 6.28
CA TYR A 222 -2.84 -9.26 5.12
C TYR A 222 -3.63 -9.35 3.82
N ILE A 223 -3.11 -8.73 2.78
CA ILE A 223 -3.67 -8.76 1.44
C ILE A 223 -2.56 -9.01 0.43
N HIS A 224 -2.75 -9.99 -0.46
CA HIS A 224 -1.79 -10.24 -1.53
C HIS A 224 -1.75 -9.05 -2.49
N ILE A 225 -0.55 -8.72 -2.99
CA ILE A 225 -0.34 -7.56 -3.88
C ILE A 225 -1.21 -7.60 -5.14
N ASP A 226 -1.43 -8.77 -5.73
CA ASP A 226 -2.29 -8.90 -6.93
C ASP A 226 -3.75 -8.61 -6.60
N ASP A 227 -4.26 -9.10 -5.46
CA ASP A 227 -5.62 -8.84 -5.00
C ASP A 227 -5.83 -7.36 -4.68
N LEU A 228 -4.80 -6.71 -4.11
CA LEU A 228 -4.79 -5.28 -3.85
C LEU A 228 -4.84 -4.48 -5.16
N CYS A 229 -3.99 -4.81 -6.14
CA CYS A 229 -3.99 -4.16 -7.45
C CYS A 229 -5.33 -4.37 -8.18
N ARG A 230 -5.92 -5.56 -8.07
CA ARG A 230 -7.24 -5.84 -8.64
C ARG A 230 -8.32 -4.94 -8.04
N ALA A 231 -8.30 -4.71 -6.73
CA ALA A 231 -9.23 -3.78 -6.08
C ALA A 231 -9.08 -2.34 -6.59
N HIS A 232 -7.84 -1.88 -6.81
CA HIS A 232 -7.56 -0.56 -7.37
C HIS A 232 -8.13 -0.41 -8.79
N LEU A 233 -7.96 -1.42 -9.63
CA LEU A 233 -8.50 -1.43 -11.00
C LEU A 233 -10.03 -1.41 -11.00
N LEU A 234 -10.67 -2.22 -10.16
CA LEU A 234 -12.13 -2.24 -10.03
C LEU A 234 -12.67 -0.89 -9.52
N ALA A 235 -11.98 -0.28 -8.56
CA ALA A 235 -12.36 1.05 -8.05
C ALA A 235 -12.20 2.13 -9.12
N LEU A 236 -11.13 2.10 -9.93
CA LEU A 236 -10.96 3.01 -11.08
C LEU A 236 -12.12 2.90 -12.07
N ASN A 237 -12.49 1.68 -12.45
CA ASN A 237 -13.56 1.43 -13.40
C ASN A 237 -14.92 1.89 -12.88
N LYS A 238 -15.09 1.99 -11.55
CA LYS A 238 -16.33 2.44 -10.91
C LYS A 238 -16.44 3.96 -10.79
N LEU A 239 -15.40 4.74 -11.06
CA LEU A 239 -15.39 6.20 -10.88
C LEU A 239 -16.35 6.96 -11.82
N ASP A 240 -16.77 6.36 -12.92
CA ASP A 240 -17.78 6.95 -13.80
C ASP A 240 -19.18 6.88 -13.19
N ASP A 241 -19.45 5.87 -12.38
CA ASP A 241 -20.77 5.63 -11.77
C ASP A 241 -20.92 6.26 -10.37
N CYS A 242 -19.80 6.51 -9.68
CA CYS A 242 -19.82 6.96 -8.28
C CYS A 242 -18.66 7.93 -8.00
N ALA A 243 -19.00 9.16 -7.66
CA ALA A 243 -18.05 10.25 -7.49
C ALA A 243 -17.18 10.12 -6.23
N GLU A 244 -17.67 9.42 -5.20
CA GLU A 244 -16.96 9.26 -3.93
C GLU A 244 -17.02 7.80 -3.47
N GLN A 245 -15.86 7.17 -3.36
CA GLN A 245 -15.73 5.79 -2.95
C GLN A 245 -14.66 5.65 -1.86
N VAL A 246 -14.97 4.92 -0.81
CA VAL A 246 -14.01 4.55 0.24
C VAL A 246 -14.21 3.09 0.58
N TYR A 247 -13.13 2.30 0.55
CA TYR A 247 -13.17 0.87 0.80
C TYR A 247 -12.04 0.41 1.72
N ASN A 248 -12.38 -0.45 2.67
CA ASN A 248 -11.40 -1.26 3.39
C ASN A 248 -11.02 -2.47 2.55
N LEU A 249 -9.72 -2.78 2.53
CA LEU A 249 -9.19 -3.92 1.80
C LEU A 249 -8.29 -4.77 2.70
N GLY A 250 -8.69 -6.00 2.87
CA GLY A 250 -7.99 -7.05 3.60
C GLY A 250 -8.77 -8.35 3.45
N ASN A 251 -8.22 -9.44 3.93
CA ASN A 251 -8.89 -10.75 3.86
C ASN A 251 -9.96 -10.93 4.94
N GLY A 252 -9.86 -10.17 6.05
CA GLY A 252 -10.77 -10.23 7.19
C GLY A 252 -10.49 -11.36 8.17
N GLN A 253 -9.55 -12.26 7.87
CA GLN A 253 -9.21 -13.37 8.77
C GLN A 253 -8.23 -12.94 9.87
N GLY A 254 -7.19 -12.24 9.53
CA GLY A 254 -6.10 -11.88 10.44
C GLY A 254 -5.20 -13.08 10.78
N TYR A 255 -3.90 -12.82 10.89
CA TYR A 255 -2.89 -13.81 11.30
C TYR A 255 -2.01 -13.24 12.39
N SER A 256 -1.64 -14.07 13.36
CA SER A 256 -0.74 -13.68 14.42
C SER A 256 0.71 -13.58 13.92
N VAL A 257 1.55 -12.85 14.64
CA VAL A 257 2.98 -12.78 14.32
C VAL A 257 3.62 -14.18 14.35
N ARG A 258 3.23 -15.06 15.27
CA ARG A 258 3.74 -16.44 15.32
C ARG A 258 3.28 -17.25 14.11
N GLU A 259 2.02 -17.16 13.72
CA GLU A 259 1.52 -17.85 12.52
C GLU A 259 2.28 -17.45 11.26
N VAL A 260 2.60 -16.15 11.11
CA VAL A 260 3.42 -15.67 9.99
C VAL A 260 4.84 -16.26 10.04
N ILE A 261 5.48 -16.28 11.21
CA ILE A 261 6.82 -16.87 11.39
C ILE A 261 6.82 -18.35 11.04
N GLU A 262 5.87 -19.12 11.57
CA GLU A 262 5.78 -20.56 11.29
C GLU A 262 5.46 -20.85 9.81
N THR A 263 4.67 -19.99 9.18
CA THR A 263 4.40 -20.12 7.75
C THR A 263 5.66 -19.85 6.92
N VAL A 264 6.49 -18.85 7.27
CA VAL A 264 7.77 -18.63 6.58
C VAL A 264 8.72 -19.82 6.81
N ARG A 265 8.80 -20.41 8.01
CA ARG A 265 9.58 -21.63 8.27
C ARG A 265 9.15 -22.76 7.39
N ARG A 266 7.84 -23.01 7.31
CA ARG A 266 7.27 -24.11 6.49
C ARG A 266 7.54 -23.91 5.01
N VAL A 267 7.30 -22.71 4.49
CA VAL A 267 7.46 -22.39 3.06
C VAL A 267 8.94 -22.39 2.64
N SER A 268 9.81 -21.81 3.46
CA SER A 268 11.23 -21.69 3.14
C SER A 268 12.02 -22.95 3.41
N GLY A 269 11.55 -23.82 4.31
CA GLY A 269 12.32 -24.96 4.85
C GLY A 269 13.53 -24.51 5.68
N LYS A 270 13.58 -23.27 6.14
CA LYS A 270 14.68 -22.68 6.89
C LYS A 270 14.30 -22.48 8.35
N ASP A 271 15.27 -22.71 9.23
CA ASP A 271 15.17 -22.29 10.62
C ASP A 271 15.97 -20.99 10.84
N PHE A 272 15.48 -20.14 11.72
CA PHE A 272 16.10 -18.87 12.07
C PHE A 272 15.74 -18.48 13.50
N LYS A 273 16.57 -17.63 14.09
CA LYS A 273 16.42 -17.23 15.49
C LYS A 273 15.25 -16.25 15.64
N VAL A 274 14.37 -16.52 16.63
CA VAL A 274 13.27 -15.65 17.06
C VAL A 274 13.57 -15.16 18.47
N ILE A 275 13.39 -13.86 18.70
CA ILE A 275 13.59 -13.22 20.02
C ILE A 275 12.28 -12.57 20.44
N GLU A 276 11.80 -12.94 21.61
CA GLU A 276 10.66 -12.28 22.24
C GLU A 276 11.12 -11.03 23.00
N THR A 277 10.40 -9.93 22.84
CA THR A 277 10.69 -8.63 23.46
C THR A 277 9.42 -7.99 24.01
N ASP A 278 9.56 -6.89 24.76
CA ASP A 278 8.43 -6.12 25.26
C ASP A 278 7.56 -5.56 24.12
N ARG A 279 6.31 -5.24 24.44
CA ARG A 279 5.37 -4.60 23.49
C ARG A 279 5.91 -3.30 22.94
N ARG A 280 5.60 -3.00 21.68
CA ARG A 280 5.74 -1.66 21.15
C ARG A 280 4.64 -0.76 21.71
N PRO A 281 4.94 0.46 22.18
CA PRO A 281 3.91 1.40 22.61
C PRO A 281 2.92 1.71 21.48
N GLY A 282 1.62 1.64 21.79
CA GLY A 282 0.57 1.99 20.84
C GLY A 282 0.22 0.89 19.82
N ASP A 283 0.77 -0.33 19.96
CA ASP A 283 0.46 -1.44 19.04
C ASP A 283 -0.82 -2.15 19.50
N PRO A 284 -1.92 -2.16 18.73
CA PRO A 284 -3.16 -2.84 19.12
C PRO A 284 -3.03 -4.36 19.00
N ALA A 285 -3.75 -5.09 19.87
CA ALA A 285 -3.75 -6.56 19.86
C ALA A 285 -4.24 -7.13 18.53
N VAL A 286 -5.32 -6.59 17.98
CA VAL A 286 -5.96 -7.08 16.74
C VAL A 286 -6.29 -5.92 15.80
N LEU A 287 -5.88 -6.05 14.54
CA LEU A 287 -6.29 -5.16 13.44
C LEU A 287 -6.70 -6.02 12.25
N THR A 288 -8.02 -6.18 12.07
CA THR A 288 -8.61 -6.91 10.93
C THR A 288 -9.66 -6.07 10.24
N SER A 289 -9.79 -6.24 8.93
CA SER A 289 -10.72 -5.48 8.09
C SER A 289 -12.07 -6.18 7.96
N ASP A 290 -13.11 -5.38 7.77
CA ASP A 290 -14.32 -5.81 7.08
C ASP A 290 -14.29 -5.27 5.64
N ALA A 291 -14.10 -6.13 4.66
CA ALA A 291 -14.08 -5.77 3.25
C ALA A 291 -15.43 -6.04 2.55
N THR A 292 -16.51 -6.21 3.31
CA THR A 292 -17.87 -6.53 2.77
C THR A 292 -18.33 -5.46 1.79
N LYS A 293 -18.03 -4.18 2.05
CA LYS A 293 -18.39 -3.09 1.14
C LYS A 293 -17.71 -3.23 -0.22
N ALA A 294 -16.39 -3.48 -0.23
CA ALA A 294 -15.64 -3.68 -1.48
C ALA A 294 -16.15 -4.90 -2.26
N ARG A 295 -16.44 -6.00 -1.57
CA ARG A 295 -17.03 -7.20 -2.20
C ARG A 295 -18.37 -6.92 -2.84
N ARG A 296 -19.26 -6.21 -2.14
CA ARG A 296 -20.60 -5.90 -2.64
C ARG A 296 -20.60 -4.90 -3.78
N GLU A 297 -19.82 -3.82 -3.67
CA GLU A 297 -19.92 -2.66 -4.56
C GLU A 297 -18.99 -2.72 -5.76
N LEU A 298 -17.81 -3.33 -5.59
CA LEU A 298 -16.83 -3.53 -6.66
C LEU A 298 -16.89 -4.93 -7.28
N GLY A 299 -17.60 -5.88 -6.66
CA GLY A 299 -17.49 -7.30 -7.02
C GLY A 299 -16.08 -7.87 -6.72
N TRP A 300 -15.32 -7.19 -5.84
CA TRP A 300 -13.98 -7.64 -5.49
C TRP A 300 -14.01 -8.93 -4.67
N ALA A 301 -13.24 -9.90 -5.10
CA ALA A 301 -13.00 -11.14 -4.36
C ALA A 301 -11.50 -11.45 -4.39
N PRO A 302 -10.83 -11.61 -3.24
CA PRO A 302 -9.44 -12.00 -3.23
C PRO A 302 -9.28 -13.41 -3.82
N GLU A 303 -8.33 -13.56 -4.74
CA GLU A 303 -7.99 -14.85 -5.37
C GLU A 303 -6.85 -15.57 -4.62
N LYS A 304 -6.09 -14.82 -3.81
CA LYS A 304 -4.94 -15.30 -3.04
C LYS A 304 -5.07 -14.98 -1.54
N PRO A 305 -6.16 -15.41 -0.89
CA PRO A 305 -6.42 -15.06 0.50
C PRO A 305 -5.53 -15.79 1.51
N GLU A 306 -4.89 -16.88 1.11
CA GLU A 306 -4.14 -17.76 2.00
C GLU A 306 -2.77 -17.20 2.33
N LEU A 307 -2.43 -17.13 3.63
CA LEU A 307 -1.12 -16.67 4.11
C LEU A 307 0.04 -17.43 3.47
N GLU A 308 -0.12 -18.73 3.26
CA GLU A 308 0.91 -19.58 2.64
C GLU A 308 1.21 -19.13 1.21
N THR A 309 0.20 -18.76 0.42
CA THR A 309 0.37 -18.23 -0.94
C THR A 309 1.08 -16.86 -0.91
N MET A 310 0.70 -15.99 0.01
CA MET A 310 1.33 -14.67 0.18
C MET A 310 2.80 -14.81 0.52
N VAL A 311 3.12 -15.68 1.49
CA VAL A 311 4.50 -15.95 1.91
C VAL A 311 5.29 -16.65 0.81
N ALA A 312 4.68 -17.60 0.08
CA ALA A 312 5.37 -18.32 -0.98
C ALA A 312 5.81 -17.42 -2.14
N THR A 313 4.95 -16.47 -2.57
CA THR A 313 5.31 -15.52 -3.62
C THR A 313 6.40 -14.56 -3.14
N ALA A 314 6.29 -14.03 -1.91
CA ALA A 314 7.32 -13.18 -1.31
C ALA A 314 8.66 -13.93 -1.16
N TRP A 315 8.63 -15.17 -0.62
CA TRP A 315 9.83 -16.00 -0.47
C TRP A 315 10.53 -16.24 -1.81
N LYS A 316 9.75 -16.62 -2.84
CA LYS A 316 10.31 -16.86 -4.17
C LYS A 316 11.03 -15.62 -4.68
N TRP A 317 10.41 -14.45 -4.60
CA TRP A 317 10.99 -13.21 -5.10
C TRP A 317 12.27 -12.85 -4.36
N HIS A 318 12.26 -12.81 -3.02
CA HIS A 318 13.46 -12.46 -2.22
C HIS A 318 14.60 -13.46 -2.37
N ARG A 319 14.29 -14.77 -2.54
CA ARG A 319 15.31 -15.78 -2.81
C ARG A 319 15.99 -15.58 -4.17
N ASP A 320 15.18 -15.22 -5.17
CA ASP A 320 15.66 -15.03 -6.55
C ASP A 320 16.29 -13.63 -6.73
N HIS A 321 16.02 -12.69 -5.81
CA HIS A 321 16.55 -11.31 -5.77
C HIS A 321 17.12 -10.99 -4.37
N PRO A 322 18.21 -11.64 -3.95
CA PRO A 322 18.73 -11.49 -2.58
C PRO A 322 19.21 -10.06 -2.26
N ASP A 323 19.62 -9.31 -3.27
CA ASP A 323 20.04 -7.91 -3.15
C ASP A 323 18.96 -6.90 -3.61
N GLY A 324 17.74 -7.38 -3.82
CA GLY A 324 16.63 -6.59 -4.34
C GLY A 324 16.74 -6.31 -5.85
N TYR A 325 16.26 -5.15 -6.29
CA TYR A 325 16.40 -4.71 -7.68
C TYR A 325 17.82 -4.25 -7.96
N ALA A 326 18.31 -4.60 -9.16
CA ALA A 326 19.57 -4.10 -9.70
C ALA A 326 19.30 -2.74 -10.36
N ASP A 327 19.52 -1.64 -9.62
CA ASP A 327 19.43 -0.25 -10.11
C ASP A 327 20.82 0.34 -10.29
#